data_4344651677b98cd9aaf205ff09d4b210
#
_entry.id   4344651677b98cd9aaf205ff09d4b210
#
_cell.length_a   1.000
_cell.length_b   1.000
_cell.length_c   1.000
_cell.angle_alpha   90.00
_cell.angle_beta   90.00
_cell.angle_gamma   90.00
#
_symmetry.space_group_name_H-M   'P 1'
#
loop_
_entity.id
_entity.type
_entity.pdbx_description
1 polymer ?
#
loop_
_entity_poly.entity_id
_entity_poly.type
_entity_poly.pdbx_seq_one_letter_code
_entity_poly.pdbx_strand_id
1 'polypeptide(L)'
;MTVPSASRDQSQGRHLVAWILQAMLATVFFAMGIGTLAEIPAAADSVDQVGLGDCFRLLVGIIEIIGAAVISLPDVAVLGAVWLATAMGFAVLTHLYILEDSPVRAAVLLLASVLVTVLRRDQFSWLRSRFL
;
A
#
# COMPACT_ATOMS: atom_id res chain seq x y z
N MET A 1 -8.68 -34.18 18.09
CA MET A 1 -7.63 -33.98 17.08
C MET A 1 -6.78 -32.78 17.44
N THR A 2 -5.56 -32.98 17.84
CA THR A 2 -4.65 -31.90 18.22
C THR A 2 -3.90 -31.39 16.99
N VAL A 3 -4.12 -30.10 16.65
CA VAL A 3 -3.35 -29.43 15.59
C VAL A 3 -1.90 -29.30 16.09
N PRO A 4 -0.88 -29.66 15.30
CA PRO A 4 0.50 -29.51 15.70
C PRO A 4 0.82 -28.06 16.10
N SER A 5 1.51 -27.89 17.24
CA SER A 5 1.88 -26.56 17.77
C SER A 5 2.64 -25.71 16.74
N ALA A 6 3.49 -26.33 15.92
CA ALA A 6 4.26 -25.65 14.87
C ALA A 6 3.39 -24.95 13.83
N SER A 7 2.24 -25.53 13.45
CA SER A 7 1.35 -24.93 12.46
C SER A 7 0.59 -23.73 13.04
N ARG A 8 0.27 -23.76 14.34
CA ARG A 8 -0.31 -22.60 15.03
C ARG A 8 0.66 -21.44 15.14
N ASP A 9 1.91 -21.73 15.49
CA ASP A 9 2.95 -20.70 15.61
C ASP A 9 3.24 -20.01 14.28
N GLN A 10 3.28 -20.77 13.19
CA GLN A 10 3.47 -20.22 11.84
C GLN A 10 2.29 -19.33 11.41
N SER A 11 1.07 -19.75 11.69
CA SER A 11 -0.15 -19.00 11.40
C SER A 11 -0.19 -17.67 12.20
N GLN A 12 0.15 -17.72 13.48
CA GLN A 12 0.20 -16.53 14.35
C GLN A 12 1.32 -15.58 13.93
N GLY A 13 2.52 -16.10 13.60
CA GLY A 13 3.63 -15.30 13.11
C GLY A 13 3.31 -14.58 11.80
N ARG A 14 2.70 -15.28 10.85
CA ARG A 14 2.23 -14.71 9.59
C ARG A 14 1.20 -13.59 9.81
N HIS A 15 0.25 -13.82 10.70
CA HIS A 15 -0.79 -12.85 11.03
C HIS A 15 -0.20 -11.59 11.69
N LEU A 16 0.74 -11.77 12.62
CA LEU A 16 1.42 -10.67 13.30
C LEU A 16 2.24 -9.82 12.32
N VAL A 17 3.01 -10.46 11.43
CA VAL A 17 3.80 -9.75 10.40
C VAL A 17 2.87 -8.97 9.47
N ALA A 18 1.75 -9.57 9.04
CA ALA A 18 0.77 -8.89 8.21
C ALA A 18 0.19 -7.65 8.90
N TRP A 19 -0.16 -7.75 10.18
CA TRP A 19 -0.67 -6.62 10.96
C TRP A 19 0.35 -5.49 11.11
N ILE A 20 1.61 -5.84 11.39
CA ILE A 20 2.69 -4.84 11.52
C ILE A 20 2.89 -4.11 10.19
N LEU A 21 2.96 -4.85 9.07
CA LEU A 21 3.11 -4.27 7.74
C LEU A 21 1.90 -3.40 7.36
N GLN A 22 0.69 -3.85 7.66
CA GLN A 22 -0.53 -3.07 7.41
C GLN A 22 -0.50 -1.74 8.18
N ALA A 23 -0.16 -1.78 9.47
CA ALA A 23 -0.07 -0.58 10.29
C ALA A 23 1.00 0.37 9.80
N MET A 24 2.18 -0.13 9.42
CA MET A 24 3.25 0.67 8.85
C MET A 24 2.84 1.31 7.52
N LEU A 25 2.28 0.53 6.60
CA LEU A 25 1.84 1.05 5.30
C LEU A 25 0.71 2.06 5.45
N ALA A 26 -0.26 1.78 6.30
CA ALA A 26 -1.36 2.71 6.57
C ALA A 26 -0.84 4.06 7.08
N THR A 27 0.09 4.04 8.03
CA THR A 27 0.70 5.24 8.60
C THR A 27 1.50 6.01 7.56
N VAL A 28 2.36 5.33 6.81
CA VAL A 28 3.21 5.96 5.79
C VAL A 28 2.37 6.57 4.68
N PHE A 29 1.42 5.83 4.12
CA PHE A 29 0.60 6.32 3.03
C PHE A 29 -0.37 7.42 3.46
N PHE A 30 -0.89 7.33 4.67
CA PHE A 30 -1.72 8.39 5.22
C PHE A 30 -0.92 9.69 5.39
N ALA A 31 0.28 9.59 5.96
CA ALA A 31 1.18 10.73 6.11
C ALA A 31 1.61 11.31 4.75
N MET A 32 1.94 10.45 3.79
CA MET A 32 2.30 10.87 2.43
C MET A 32 1.12 11.55 1.73
N GLY A 33 -0.06 10.95 1.79
CA GLY A 33 -1.27 11.51 1.19
C GLY A 33 -1.62 12.89 1.74
N ILE A 34 -1.62 13.04 3.06
CA ILE A 34 -1.83 14.35 3.70
C ILE A 34 -0.71 15.32 3.30
N GLY A 35 0.54 14.88 3.34
CA GLY A 35 1.68 15.71 2.95
C GLY A 35 1.60 16.18 1.50
N THR A 36 1.17 15.32 0.59
CA THR A 36 0.95 15.65 -0.83
C THR A 36 -0.15 16.69 -0.98
N LEU A 37 -1.28 16.53 -0.28
CA LEU A 37 -2.39 17.48 -0.31
C LEU A 37 -2.04 18.84 0.35
N ALA A 38 -1.24 18.80 1.41
CA ALA A 38 -0.79 19.99 2.13
C ALA A 38 0.45 20.65 1.51
N GLU A 39 0.90 20.17 0.35
CA GLU A 39 2.06 20.72 -0.38
C GLU A 39 3.37 20.65 0.42
N ILE A 40 3.51 19.66 1.30
CA ILE A 40 4.75 19.44 2.03
C ILE A 40 5.82 18.94 1.06
N PRO A 41 6.98 19.62 0.90
CA PRO A 41 7.96 19.28 -0.14
C PRO A 41 8.40 17.81 -0.12
N ALA A 42 8.60 17.21 1.05
CA ALA A 42 9.02 15.83 1.18
C ALA A 42 8.04 14.82 0.51
N ALA A 43 6.77 15.19 0.39
CA ALA A 43 5.73 14.34 -0.22
C ALA A 43 5.30 14.85 -1.60
N ALA A 44 5.19 16.16 -1.78
CA ALA A 44 4.61 16.78 -2.96
C ALA A 44 5.60 16.96 -4.13
N ASP A 45 6.89 17.15 -3.85
CA ASP A 45 7.87 17.51 -4.89
C ASP A 45 7.94 16.52 -6.05
N SER A 46 7.94 15.22 -5.76
CA SER A 46 7.98 14.19 -6.81
C SER A 46 6.74 14.23 -7.70
N VAL A 47 5.60 14.51 -7.11
CA VAL A 47 4.31 14.59 -7.84
C VAL A 47 4.28 15.86 -8.69
N ASP A 48 4.75 16.97 -8.14
CA ASP A 48 4.80 18.26 -8.83
C ASP A 48 5.78 18.25 -10.00
N GLN A 49 6.90 17.52 -9.88
CA GLN A 49 7.89 17.34 -10.96
C GLN A 49 7.32 16.62 -12.18
N VAL A 50 6.26 15.83 -12.04
CA VAL A 50 5.57 15.21 -13.19
C VAL A 50 4.96 16.28 -14.10
N GLY A 51 4.61 17.45 -13.56
CA GLY A 51 4.18 18.60 -14.35
C GLY A 51 2.73 18.56 -14.80
N LEU A 52 1.89 17.71 -14.19
CA LEU A 52 0.46 17.60 -14.52
C LEU A 52 -0.45 18.52 -13.68
N GLY A 53 0.15 19.33 -12.80
CA GLY A 53 -0.56 20.36 -12.05
C GLY A 53 -1.28 19.90 -10.79
N ASP A 54 -2.05 20.80 -10.20
CA ASP A 54 -2.70 20.60 -8.90
C ASP A 54 -3.73 19.49 -8.90
N CYS A 55 -4.47 19.31 -10.00
CA CYS A 55 -5.45 18.23 -10.11
C CYS A 55 -4.80 16.85 -9.99
N PHE A 56 -3.61 16.68 -10.57
CA PHE A 56 -2.86 15.45 -10.47
C PHE A 56 -2.37 15.22 -9.03
N ARG A 57 -1.87 16.28 -8.39
CA ARG A 57 -1.46 16.21 -6.97
C ARG A 57 -2.62 15.82 -6.06
N LEU A 58 -3.80 16.43 -6.25
CA LEU A 58 -5.01 16.06 -5.52
C LEU A 58 -5.37 14.58 -5.73
N LEU A 59 -5.32 14.13 -6.98
CA LEU A 59 -5.62 12.74 -7.33
C LEU A 59 -4.67 11.77 -6.63
N VAL A 60 -3.37 12.02 -6.67
CA VAL A 60 -2.36 11.17 -6.02
C VAL A 60 -2.57 11.13 -4.51
N GLY A 61 -2.74 12.28 -3.87
CA GLY A 61 -2.99 12.36 -2.42
C GLY A 61 -4.25 11.61 -2.00
N ILE A 62 -5.32 11.72 -2.76
CA ILE A 62 -6.56 11.00 -2.51
C ILE A 62 -6.37 9.49 -2.68
N ILE A 63 -5.66 9.05 -3.72
CA ILE A 63 -5.34 7.63 -3.95
C ILE A 63 -4.58 7.05 -2.75
N GLU A 64 -3.60 7.77 -2.23
CA GLU A 64 -2.81 7.35 -1.08
C GLU A 64 -3.66 7.24 0.19
N ILE A 65 -4.51 8.22 0.45
CA ILE A 65 -5.40 8.24 1.63
C ILE A 65 -6.44 7.11 1.56
N ILE A 66 -7.06 6.90 0.41
CA ILE A 66 -8.01 5.81 0.22
C ILE A 66 -7.33 4.47 0.44
N GLY A 67 -6.14 4.26 -0.14
CA GLY A 67 -5.38 3.04 0.06
C GLY A 67 -5.02 2.82 1.53
N ALA A 68 -4.58 3.86 2.22
CA ALA A 68 -4.28 3.80 3.65
C ALA A 68 -5.50 3.44 4.50
N ALA A 69 -6.66 4.01 4.18
CA ALA A 69 -7.91 3.71 4.87
C ALA A 69 -8.33 2.25 4.65
N VAL A 70 -8.30 1.77 3.40
CA VAL A 70 -8.74 0.42 3.06
C VAL A 70 -7.80 -0.63 3.65
N ILE A 71 -6.46 -0.43 3.58
CA ILE A 71 -5.50 -1.37 4.16
C ILE A 71 -5.60 -1.45 5.68
N SER A 72 -6.13 -0.42 6.31
CA SER A 72 -6.35 -0.40 7.78
C SER A 72 -7.53 -1.28 8.20
N LEU A 73 -8.44 -1.59 7.29
CA LEU A 73 -9.60 -2.42 7.58
C LEU A 73 -9.21 -3.90 7.52
N PRO A 74 -9.38 -4.66 8.62
CA PRO A 74 -8.86 -6.03 8.70
C PRO A 74 -9.46 -6.99 7.68
N ASP A 75 -10.73 -6.80 7.32
CA ASP A 75 -11.46 -7.74 6.45
C ASP A 75 -11.17 -7.52 4.95
N VAL A 76 -10.75 -6.34 4.57
CA VAL A 76 -10.53 -5.94 3.17
C VAL A 76 -9.12 -5.42 2.93
N ALA A 77 -8.20 -5.66 3.86
CA ALA A 77 -6.82 -5.17 3.77
C ALA A 77 -6.13 -5.59 2.47
N VAL A 78 -6.44 -6.77 1.93
CA VAL A 78 -5.89 -7.23 0.65
C VAL A 78 -6.26 -6.30 -0.51
N LEU A 79 -7.47 -5.72 -0.50
CA LEU A 79 -7.88 -4.76 -1.53
C LEU A 79 -7.07 -3.46 -1.44
N GLY A 80 -6.86 -2.97 -0.22
CA GLY A 80 -5.98 -1.83 0.03
C GLY A 80 -4.55 -2.09 -0.40
N ALA A 81 -4.02 -3.27 -0.11
CA ALA A 81 -2.67 -3.67 -0.50
C ALA A 81 -2.50 -3.73 -2.02
N VAL A 82 -3.46 -4.29 -2.74
CA VAL A 82 -3.46 -4.31 -4.22
C VAL A 82 -3.57 -2.90 -4.78
N TRP A 83 -4.42 -2.09 -4.22
CA TRP A 83 -4.59 -0.68 -4.61
C TRP A 83 -3.27 0.09 -4.48
N LEU A 84 -2.62 0.00 -3.32
CA LEU A 84 -1.35 0.67 -3.07
C LEU A 84 -0.21 0.08 -3.90
N ALA A 85 -0.18 -1.24 -4.11
CA ALA A 85 0.81 -1.87 -4.98
C ALA A 85 0.70 -1.36 -6.42
N THR A 86 -0.51 -1.23 -6.93
CA THR A 86 -0.76 -0.67 -8.28
C THR A 86 -0.28 0.78 -8.36
N ALA A 87 -0.64 1.60 -7.37
CA ALA A 87 -0.20 2.99 -7.31
C ALA A 87 1.32 3.11 -7.25
N MET A 88 1.99 2.30 -6.44
CA MET A 88 3.45 2.30 -6.33
C MET A 88 4.13 1.74 -7.57
N GLY A 89 3.51 0.78 -8.26
CA GLY A 89 3.98 0.33 -9.57
C GLY A 89 4.04 1.46 -10.59
N PHE A 90 2.99 2.26 -10.68
CA PHE A 90 2.99 3.46 -11.51
C PHE A 90 4.03 4.49 -11.05
N ALA A 91 4.18 4.66 -9.73
CA ALA A 91 5.20 5.57 -9.19
C ALA A 91 6.62 5.13 -9.56
N VAL A 92 6.94 3.83 -9.50
CA VAL A 92 8.24 3.30 -9.94
C VAL A 92 8.48 3.63 -11.41
N LEU A 93 7.50 3.39 -12.28
CA LEU A 93 7.61 3.71 -13.70
C LEU A 93 7.80 5.22 -13.93
N THR A 94 7.09 6.05 -13.18
CA THR A 94 7.22 7.50 -13.25
C THR A 94 8.63 7.96 -12.88
N HIS A 95 9.19 7.41 -11.80
CA HIS A 95 10.55 7.75 -11.38
C HIS A 95 11.59 7.31 -12.41
N LEU A 96 11.41 6.14 -13.05
CA LEU A 96 12.37 5.62 -14.02
C LEU A 96 12.32 6.35 -15.36
N TYR A 97 11.13 6.70 -15.86
CA TYR A 97 10.95 7.17 -17.24
C TYR A 97 10.64 8.66 -17.36
N ILE A 98 10.17 9.30 -16.33
CA ILE A 98 9.76 10.71 -16.36
C ILE A 98 10.69 11.56 -15.49
N LEU A 99 10.93 11.15 -14.27
CA LEU A 99 11.73 11.93 -13.32
C LEU A 99 13.23 11.61 -13.43
N GLU A 100 13.59 10.50 -14.05
CA GLU A 100 14.97 10.01 -14.15
C GLU A 100 15.69 10.03 -12.79
N ASP A 101 14.94 9.72 -11.73
CA ASP A 101 15.39 9.74 -10.34
C ASP A 101 15.28 8.34 -9.71
N SER A 102 15.79 8.20 -8.50
CA SER A 102 15.82 6.91 -7.81
C SER A 102 14.40 6.44 -7.42
N PRO A 103 13.95 5.27 -7.92
CA PRO A 103 12.64 4.71 -7.57
C PRO A 103 12.66 3.93 -6.25
N VAL A 104 13.74 3.99 -5.47
CA VAL A 104 13.96 3.12 -4.31
C VAL A 104 12.82 3.21 -3.31
N ARG A 105 12.38 4.43 -2.98
CA ARG A 105 11.28 4.64 -2.03
C ARG A 105 9.98 3.99 -2.53
N ALA A 106 9.61 4.24 -3.78
CA ALA A 106 8.42 3.65 -4.39
C ALA A 106 8.54 2.13 -4.51
N ALA A 107 9.72 1.62 -4.86
CA ALA A 107 9.99 0.19 -4.97
C ALA A 107 9.87 -0.53 -3.62
N VAL A 108 10.38 0.07 -2.54
CA VAL A 108 10.25 -0.49 -1.18
C VAL A 108 8.78 -0.55 -0.75
N LEU A 109 8.02 0.51 -0.98
CA LEU A 109 6.59 0.55 -0.67
C LEU A 109 5.79 -0.42 -1.54
N LEU A 110 6.18 -0.58 -2.80
CA LEU A 110 5.61 -1.60 -3.70
C LEU A 110 5.83 -3.00 -3.16
N LEU A 111 7.05 -3.35 -2.79
CA LEU A 111 7.39 -4.66 -2.24
C LEU A 111 6.63 -4.93 -0.94
N ALA A 112 6.54 -3.95 -0.04
CA ALA A 112 5.78 -4.08 1.19
C ALA A 112 4.28 -4.31 0.92
N SER A 113 3.71 -3.59 -0.04
CA SER A 113 2.30 -3.74 -0.44
C SER A 113 2.04 -5.11 -1.08
N VAL A 114 2.93 -5.58 -1.93
CA VAL A 114 2.86 -6.93 -2.53
C VAL A 114 2.97 -8.00 -1.43
N LEU A 115 3.85 -7.81 -0.46
CA LEU A 115 4.00 -8.75 0.64
C LEU A 115 2.71 -8.85 1.48
N VAL A 116 2.06 -7.74 1.79
CA VAL A 116 0.75 -7.76 2.46
C VAL A 116 -0.29 -8.48 1.61
N THR A 117 -0.31 -8.23 0.30
CA THR A 117 -1.21 -8.93 -0.64
C THR A 117 -1.03 -10.45 -0.55
N VAL A 118 0.20 -10.92 -0.54
CA VAL A 118 0.52 -12.34 -0.43
C VAL A 118 0.14 -12.90 0.94
N LEU A 119 0.45 -12.17 2.01
CA LEU A 119 0.12 -12.59 3.39
C LEU A 119 -1.38 -12.62 3.65
N ARG A 120 -2.15 -11.79 2.97
CA ARG A 120 -3.61 -11.69 3.11
C ARG A 120 -4.37 -12.31 1.92
N ARG A 121 -3.71 -13.13 1.11
CA ARG A 121 -4.34 -13.76 -0.07
C ARG A 121 -5.61 -14.55 0.25
N ASP A 122 -5.73 -15.08 1.45
CA ASP A 122 -6.92 -15.82 1.88
C ASP A 122 -8.18 -14.94 1.90
N GLN A 123 -8.03 -13.63 2.04
CA GLN A 123 -9.14 -12.68 1.97
C GLN A 123 -9.79 -12.63 0.58
N PHE A 124 -9.04 -12.91 -0.49
CA PHE A 124 -9.62 -13.02 -1.84
C PHE A 124 -10.67 -14.12 -1.93
N SER A 125 -10.39 -15.28 -1.36
CA SER A 125 -11.36 -16.40 -1.35
C SER A 125 -12.60 -16.04 -0.56
N TRP A 126 -12.43 -15.39 0.59
CA TRP A 126 -13.53 -14.94 1.42
C TRP A 126 -14.39 -13.90 0.72
N LEU A 127 -13.77 -12.89 0.10
CA LEU A 127 -14.45 -11.84 -0.67
C LEU A 127 -15.19 -12.43 -1.87
N ARG A 128 -14.57 -13.35 -2.58
CA ARG A 128 -15.17 -14.03 -3.72
C ARG A 128 -16.42 -14.81 -3.30
N SER A 129 -16.38 -15.53 -2.20
CA SER A 129 -17.52 -16.30 -1.70
C SER A 129 -18.67 -15.41 -1.23
N ARG A 130 -18.36 -14.17 -0.79
CA ARG A 130 -19.36 -13.25 -0.25
C ARG A 130 -20.04 -12.39 -1.33
N PHE A 131 -19.33 -12.02 -2.37
CA PHE A 131 -19.80 -11.08 -3.39
C PHE A 131 -20.03 -11.70 -4.78
N LEU A 132 -19.61 -12.92 -4.97
CA LEU A 132 -19.77 -13.69 -6.18
C LEU A 132 -20.40 -15.05 -5.88
#